data_d0d4d08ffd5a85bd5e7ba217067d6f5f
#
_entry.id   d0d4d08ffd5a85bd5e7ba217067d6f5f
#
_cell.length_a   1.000
_cell.length_b   1.000
_cell.length_c   1.000
_cell.angle_alpha   90.00
_cell.angle_beta   90.00
_cell.angle_gamma   90.00
#
_symmetry.space_group_name_H-M   'P 1'
#
loop_
_entity.id
_entity.type
_entity.pdbx_description
1 polymer ?
#
loop_
_entity_poly.entity_id
_entity_poly.type
_entity_poly.pdbx_seq_one_letter_code
_entity_poly.pdbx_strand_id
1 'polypeptide(L)'
;LTLYLVFLRPLGLRLGIDQNSEEIQQIELDEENEREYIIPFPYDKYDEGMAIFSKNPIHSSCVFNLSNTNDYHNWKTRKALGIHTEKGWFFTVHMGWWKDEEEPFKAQWESFSENIRKLTDKKETSLWVMGDFNSPASVRGEGYDLVSGSGWKDTWKLAKKKEEGFTAPPKIDGWKEADKTSPKQGMRIDYIWHWGDINIEESRVLCNGKREPAVSDHYAVMIKTG
;
A
#
# COMPACT_ATOMS: atom_id res chain seq x y z
N LEU A 1 -10.97 14.48 1.70
CA LEU A 1 -9.75 13.79 1.23
C LEU A 1 -10.14 12.60 0.36
N THR A 2 -9.55 12.49 -0.82
CA THR A 2 -9.67 11.30 -1.67
C THR A 2 -8.30 10.65 -1.73
N LEU A 3 -8.23 9.36 -1.44
CA LEU A 3 -7.01 8.56 -1.49
C LEU A 3 -7.15 7.49 -2.57
N TYR A 4 -6.09 7.31 -3.32
CA TYR A 4 -5.97 6.26 -4.33
C TYR A 4 -4.77 5.39 -4.00
N LEU A 5 -4.98 4.09 -4.04
CA LEU A 5 -3.94 3.09 -4.05
C LEU A 5 -3.93 2.47 -5.44
N VAL A 6 -2.87 2.70 -6.18
CA VAL A 6 -2.71 2.19 -7.55
C VAL A 6 -1.40 1.43 -7.62
N PHE A 7 -1.45 0.20 -8.08
CA PHE A 7 -0.26 -0.57 -8.40
C PHE A 7 0.08 -0.33 -9.87
N LEU A 8 1.15 0.39 -10.11
CA LEU A 8 1.70 0.58 -11.43
C LEU A 8 2.85 -0.42 -11.62
N ARG A 9 2.67 -1.42 -12.47
CA ARG A 9 3.85 -2.09 -13.04
C ARG A 9 4.60 -1.07 -13.90
N PRO A 10 5.94 -1.04 -13.87
CA PRO A 10 6.70 -0.04 -14.58
C PRO A 10 6.46 -0.16 -16.09
N LEU A 11 5.56 0.65 -16.61
CA LEU A 11 5.48 0.98 -18.03
C LEU A 11 6.61 1.98 -18.32
N GLY A 12 7.87 1.49 -18.36
CA GLY A 12 8.98 2.18 -19.04
C GLY A 12 9.25 3.65 -18.69
N LEU A 13 8.65 4.21 -17.67
CA LEU A 13 8.96 5.54 -17.16
C LEU A 13 10.28 5.43 -16.39
N ARG A 14 11.39 5.59 -17.11
CA ARG A 14 12.68 5.92 -16.51
C ARG A 14 12.59 7.34 -15.96
N LEU A 15 12.10 7.49 -14.75
CA LEU A 15 12.44 8.66 -13.96
C LEU A 15 13.96 8.61 -13.82
N GLY A 16 14.66 9.68 -14.22
CA GLY A 16 16.12 9.78 -14.14
C GLY A 16 16.61 9.92 -12.70
N ILE A 17 16.32 8.93 -11.88
CA ILE A 17 16.71 8.86 -10.48
C ILE A 17 18.08 8.23 -10.43
N ASP A 18 19.01 8.87 -9.73
CA ASP A 18 20.31 8.28 -9.43
C ASP A 18 20.10 7.06 -8.54
N GLN A 19 20.26 5.87 -9.12
CA GLN A 19 20.04 4.57 -8.48
C GLN A 19 21.03 4.29 -7.33
N ASN A 20 22.06 5.11 -7.16
CA ASN A 20 23.09 4.92 -6.15
C ASN A 20 22.89 5.76 -4.88
N SER A 21 21.84 6.58 -4.79
CA SER A 21 21.59 7.36 -3.59
C SER A 21 20.60 6.64 -2.67
N GLU A 22 21.00 6.40 -1.42
CA GLU A 22 20.09 5.98 -0.35
C GLU A 22 19.12 7.12 0.05
N GLU A 23 19.22 8.27 -0.59
CA GLU A 23 18.40 9.44 -0.31
C GLU A 23 17.07 9.36 -1.04
N ILE A 24 16.00 9.57 -0.30
CA ILE A 24 14.66 9.75 -0.85
C ILE A 24 14.63 11.06 -1.62
N GLN A 25 14.42 11.00 -2.92
CA GLN A 25 14.28 12.19 -3.75
C GLN A 25 12.80 12.57 -3.86
N GLN A 26 12.48 13.79 -3.52
CA GLN A 26 11.18 14.39 -3.80
C GLN A 26 11.23 15.02 -5.18
N ILE A 27 10.29 14.63 -6.05
CA ILE A 27 10.10 15.22 -7.37
C ILE A 27 8.81 16.02 -7.32
N GLU A 28 8.88 17.30 -7.70
CA GLU A 28 7.72 18.15 -7.90
C GLU A 28 7.36 18.15 -9.39
N LEU A 29 6.16 17.71 -9.71
CA LEU A 29 5.61 17.81 -11.06
C LEU A 29 4.63 18.97 -11.11
N ASP A 30 4.85 19.90 -12.01
CA ASP A 30 3.98 21.05 -12.25
C ASP A 30 3.37 20.91 -13.66
N GLU A 31 2.18 20.34 -13.75
CA GLU A 31 1.38 20.37 -14.96
C GLU A 31 0.18 21.32 -14.74
N GLU A 32 0.27 22.53 -15.32
CA GLU A 32 -0.80 23.55 -15.37
C GLU A 32 -1.50 23.87 -14.02
N ASN A 33 -0.71 24.20 -12.98
CA ASN A 33 -1.16 24.56 -11.64
C ASN A 33 -1.72 23.43 -10.74
N GLU A 34 -1.71 22.19 -11.15
CA GLU A 34 -1.90 21.05 -10.24
C GLU A 34 -0.53 20.48 -9.86
N ARG A 35 0.04 20.94 -8.75
CA ARG A 35 1.29 20.39 -8.21
C ARG A 35 1.05 19.00 -7.62
N GLU A 36 1.82 18.03 -8.09
CA GLU A 36 1.87 16.70 -7.52
C GLU A 36 3.26 16.44 -6.94
N TYR A 37 3.31 15.92 -5.72
CA TYR A 37 4.54 15.56 -5.04
C TYR A 37 4.73 14.07 -5.11
N ILE A 38 5.87 13.62 -5.60
CA ILE A 38 6.20 12.21 -5.75
C ILE A 38 7.41 11.88 -4.91
N ILE A 39 7.34 10.81 -4.14
CA ILE A 39 8.51 10.19 -3.53
C ILE A 39 8.58 8.76 -4.03
N PRO A 40 9.40 8.50 -5.05
CA PRO A 40 9.67 7.16 -5.51
C PRO A 40 10.68 6.46 -4.60
N PHE A 41 10.51 5.17 -4.43
CA PHE A 41 11.48 4.31 -3.77
C PHE A 41 11.73 3.09 -4.65
N PRO A 42 12.75 3.12 -5.54
CA PRO A 42 13.04 2.02 -6.44
C PRO A 42 13.67 0.82 -5.70
N TYR A 43 13.38 -0.38 -6.17
CA TYR A 43 14.15 -1.58 -5.89
C TYR A 43 15.13 -1.80 -7.03
N ASP A 44 16.40 -1.79 -6.74
CA ASP A 44 17.50 -1.62 -7.71
C ASP A 44 17.55 -2.67 -8.83
N LYS A 45 17.15 -3.92 -8.59
CA LYS A 45 17.39 -5.04 -9.51
C LYS A 45 16.21 -5.39 -10.42
N TYR A 46 14.99 -5.03 -10.07
CA TYR A 46 13.79 -5.55 -10.73
C TYR A 46 12.92 -4.47 -11.37
N ASP A 47 13.40 -3.24 -11.45
CA ASP A 47 12.61 -2.07 -11.88
C ASP A 47 11.27 -1.95 -11.11
N GLU A 48 11.23 -2.46 -9.88
CA GLU A 48 10.09 -2.38 -8.98
C GLU A 48 10.35 -1.32 -7.92
N GLY A 49 9.31 -0.72 -7.39
CA GLY A 49 9.44 0.27 -6.33
C GLY A 49 8.10 0.67 -5.75
N MET A 50 8.15 1.61 -4.82
CA MET A 50 6.99 2.23 -4.23
C MET A 50 7.04 3.73 -4.48
N ALA A 51 5.87 4.36 -4.65
CA ALA A 51 5.75 5.80 -4.75
C ALA A 51 4.48 6.28 -4.05
N ILE A 52 4.50 7.49 -3.53
CA ILE A 52 3.33 8.18 -3.03
C ILE A 52 3.24 9.52 -3.76
N PHE A 53 2.07 9.78 -4.33
CA PHE A 53 1.71 11.04 -4.95
C PHE A 53 0.81 11.84 -4.02
N SER A 54 1.07 13.12 -3.87
CA SER A 54 0.27 13.99 -3.02
C SER A 54 -0.02 15.32 -3.71
N LYS A 55 -1.29 15.78 -3.62
CA LYS A 55 -1.66 17.15 -3.98
C LYS A 55 -1.33 18.16 -2.88
N ASN A 56 -1.08 17.69 -1.66
CA ASN A 56 -0.67 18.51 -0.55
C ASN A 56 0.86 18.50 -0.43
N PRO A 57 1.49 19.63 -0.05
CA PRO A 57 2.92 19.66 0.20
C PRO A 57 3.37 18.58 1.17
N ILE A 58 4.48 17.93 0.86
CA ILE A 58 5.12 16.93 1.71
C ILE A 58 6.10 17.64 2.63
N HIS A 59 5.86 17.56 3.94
CA HIS A 59 6.70 18.20 4.96
C HIS A 59 7.91 17.34 5.32
N SER A 60 7.75 16.04 5.32
CA SER A 60 8.82 15.06 5.58
C SER A 60 8.46 13.69 5.04
N SER A 61 9.46 12.83 4.90
CA SER A 61 9.31 11.46 4.47
C SER A 61 10.22 10.53 5.26
N CYS A 62 9.90 9.24 5.23
CA CYS A 62 10.73 8.20 5.86
C CYS A 62 10.56 6.87 5.14
N VAL A 63 11.55 6.01 5.30
CA VAL A 63 11.49 4.61 4.88
C VAL A 63 11.80 3.74 6.08
N PHE A 64 10.98 2.70 6.29
CA PHE A 64 11.24 1.67 7.28
C PHE A 64 11.58 0.36 6.59
N ASN A 65 12.67 -0.28 6.97
CA ASN A 65 12.88 -1.68 6.62
C ASN A 65 11.95 -2.55 7.47
N LEU A 66 11.15 -3.37 6.82
CA LEU A 66 10.20 -4.28 7.48
C LEU A 66 10.71 -5.73 7.53
N SER A 67 11.68 -6.04 6.69
CA SER A 67 12.25 -7.37 6.55
C SER A 67 13.37 -7.64 7.56
N ASN A 68 13.66 -8.91 7.79
CA ASN A 68 14.81 -9.35 8.56
C ASN A 68 16.13 -9.01 7.86
N THR A 69 16.13 -8.97 6.53
CA THR A 69 17.25 -8.53 5.72
C THR A 69 17.08 -7.10 5.22
N ASN A 70 18.17 -6.42 4.92
CA ASN A 70 18.19 -5.13 4.24
C ASN A 70 18.87 -5.23 2.87
N ASP A 71 18.83 -6.40 2.25
CA ASP A 71 19.35 -6.61 0.91
C ASP A 71 18.40 -6.08 -0.14
N TYR A 72 18.73 -4.95 -0.75
CA TYR A 72 17.94 -4.31 -1.82
C TYR A 72 17.87 -5.16 -3.10
N HIS A 73 18.79 -6.10 -3.28
CA HIS A 73 18.78 -7.00 -4.42
C HIS A 73 17.88 -8.22 -4.21
N ASN A 74 17.36 -8.39 -2.99
CA ASN A 74 16.42 -9.46 -2.68
C ASN A 74 14.98 -8.96 -2.82
N TRP A 75 14.25 -9.48 -3.76
CA TRP A 75 12.85 -9.13 -4.03
C TRP A 75 11.92 -9.37 -2.82
N LYS A 76 12.33 -10.20 -1.85
CA LYS A 76 11.60 -10.42 -0.60
C LYS A 76 11.81 -9.31 0.43
N THR A 77 12.79 -8.42 0.24
CA THR A 77 12.99 -7.29 1.15
C THR A 77 11.79 -6.35 1.08
N ARG A 78 11.10 -6.20 2.20
CA ARG A 78 9.91 -5.38 2.31
C ARG A 78 10.21 -4.09 3.06
N LYS A 79 9.60 -3.03 2.60
CA LYS A 79 9.76 -1.69 3.17
C LYS A 79 8.41 -1.00 3.31
N ALA A 80 8.36 0.02 4.15
CA ALA A 80 7.28 0.99 4.17
C ALA A 80 7.86 2.35 3.78
N LEU A 81 7.26 2.99 2.79
CA LEU A 81 7.51 4.38 2.46
C LEU A 81 6.44 5.23 3.12
N GLY A 82 6.84 6.27 3.84
CA GLY A 82 5.95 7.19 4.52
C GLY A 82 6.16 8.65 4.14
N ILE A 83 5.08 9.39 4.03
CA ILE A 83 5.10 10.85 3.89
C ILE A 83 4.26 11.50 4.98
N HIS A 84 4.67 12.69 5.40
CA HIS A 84 3.92 13.56 6.30
C HIS A 84 3.43 14.80 5.56
N THR A 85 2.14 15.07 5.68
CA THR A 85 1.50 16.27 5.15
C THR A 85 0.69 16.95 6.26
N GLU A 86 0.07 18.09 5.99
CA GLU A 86 -0.90 18.71 6.91
C GLU A 86 -2.09 17.82 7.28
N LYS A 87 -2.35 16.76 6.50
CA LYS A 87 -3.46 15.80 6.73
C LYS A 87 -3.04 14.58 7.56
N GLY A 88 -1.76 14.48 7.93
CA GLY A 88 -1.20 13.38 8.71
C GLY A 88 -0.15 12.56 7.97
N TRP A 89 0.13 11.38 8.48
CA TRP A 89 1.06 10.42 7.90
C TRP A 89 0.37 9.42 6.99
N PHE A 90 0.96 9.19 5.83
CA PHE A 90 0.51 8.23 4.83
C PHE A 90 1.65 7.29 4.49
N PHE A 91 1.41 6.00 4.66
CA PHE A 91 2.37 4.95 4.38
C PHE A 91 1.87 4.07 3.24
N THR A 92 2.78 3.67 2.35
CA THR A 92 2.55 2.58 1.42
C THR A 92 3.42 1.40 1.78
N VAL A 93 2.89 0.19 1.62
CA VAL A 93 3.56 -1.07 1.95
C VAL A 93 3.28 -2.12 0.89
N HIS A 94 4.22 -3.06 0.76
CA HIS A 94 3.98 -4.34 0.09
C HIS A 94 4.44 -5.43 1.06
N MET A 95 3.53 -6.07 1.75
CA MET A 95 3.82 -7.06 2.79
C MET A 95 4.10 -8.43 2.18
N GLY A 96 4.82 -9.27 2.90
CA GLY A 96 4.97 -10.69 2.57
C GLY A 96 3.71 -11.51 2.87
N TRP A 97 3.73 -12.79 2.49
CA TRP A 97 2.67 -13.72 2.79
C TRP A 97 2.67 -14.14 4.27
N TRP A 98 1.50 -14.48 4.79
CA TRP A 98 1.36 -14.93 6.18
C TRP A 98 2.28 -16.10 6.54
N LYS A 99 2.40 -17.07 5.63
CA LYS A 99 3.17 -18.31 5.81
C LYS A 99 4.53 -18.30 5.12
N ASP A 100 5.06 -17.12 4.76
CA ASP A 100 6.42 -17.04 4.27
C ASP A 100 7.40 -17.41 5.40
N GLU A 101 8.28 -18.38 5.16
CA GLU A 101 9.21 -18.89 6.19
C GLU A 101 10.38 -17.94 6.43
N GLU A 102 10.81 -17.18 5.42
CA GLU A 102 11.95 -16.28 5.50
C GLU A 102 11.53 -14.89 5.99
N GLU A 103 10.43 -14.38 5.44
CA GLU A 103 9.95 -13.00 5.66
C GLU A 103 8.45 -12.98 6.00
N PRO A 104 8.06 -13.57 7.14
CA PRO A 104 6.64 -13.73 7.48
C PRO A 104 5.95 -12.39 7.75
N PHE A 105 4.73 -12.26 7.25
CA PHE A 105 3.89 -11.09 7.45
C PHE A 105 3.88 -10.56 8.90
N LYS A 106 3.79 -11.48 9.86
CA LYS A 106 3.71 -11.11 11.28
C LYS A 106 4.90 -10.30 11.74
N ALA A 107 6.12 -10.73 11.40
CA ALA A 107 7.34 -10.02 11.78
C ALA A 107 7.41 -8.64 11.11
N GLN A 108 7.01 -8.55 9.85
CA GLN A 108 6.95 -7.27 9.12
C GLN A 108 5.94 -6.30 9.74
N TRP A 109 4.76 -6.79 10.12
CA TRP A 109 3.76 -5.97 10.78
C TRP A 109 4.19 -5.49 12.18
N GLU A 110 4.88 -6.34 12.93
CA GLU A 110 5.47 -5.98 14.22
C GLU A 110 6.53 -4.89 14.04
N SER A 111 7.44 -5.03 13.05
CA SER A 111 8.43 -4.03 12.70
C SER A 111 7.77 -2.70 12.29
N PHE A 112 6.77 -2.72 11.40
CA PHE A 112 6.01 -1.53 11.03
C PHE A 112 5.40 -0.84 12.24
N SER A 113 4.71 -1.61 13.10
CA SER A 113 4.02 -1.08 14.27
C SER A 113 4.99 -0.45 15.28
N GLU A 114 6.18 -1.01 15.43
CA GLU A 114 7.22 -0.45 16.29
C GLU A 114 7.76 0.87 15.75
N ASN A 115 8.04 0.93 14.45
CA ASN A 115 8.51 2.16 13.80
C ASN A 115 7.47 3.28 13.89
N ILE A 116 6.17 2.98 13.65
CA ILE A 116 5.10 3.96 13.82
C ILE A 116 5.04 4.49 15.25
N ARG A 117 5.21 3.62 16.25
CA ARG A 117 5.20 4.03 17.66
C ARG A 117 6.36 4.96 18.01
N LYS A 118 7.52 4.77 17.37
CA LYS A 118 8.69 5.65 17.54
C LYS A 118 8.52 6.97 16.82
N LEU A 119 7.86 6.96 15.66
CA LEU A 119 7.73 8.12 14.79
C LEU A 119 6.72 9.15 15.32
N THR A 120 5.61 8.69 15.90
CA THR A 120 4.46 9.56 16.17
C THR A 120 3.67 9.15 17.42
N ASP A 121 3.00 10.13 18.06
CA ASP A 121 1.91 9.85 19.00
C ASP A 121 0.62 9.57 18.21
N LYS A 122 0.20 8.32 18.25
CA LYS A 122 -0.99 7.85 17.54
C LYS A 122 -2.30 8.54 17.94
N LYS A 123 -2.33 9.20 19.10
CA LYS A 123 -3.54 9.88 19.58
C LYS A 123 -3.79 11.20 18.89
N GLU A 124 -2.72 11.88 18.48
CA GLU A 124 -2.80 13.22 17.93
C GLU A 124 -2.62 13.26 16.41
N THR A 125 -2.17 12.17 15.81
CA THR A 125 -1.80 12.14 14.39
C THR A 125 -2.73 11.23 13.60
N SER A 126 -3.29 11.74 12.50
CA SER A 126 -3.98 10.92 11.52
C SER A 126 -2.99 10.01 10.83
N LEU A 127 -3.20 8.70 10.90
CA LEU A 127 -2.30 7.70 10.34
C LEU A 127 -3.04 6.84 9.31
N TRP A 128 -2.41 6.69 8.17
CA TRP A 128 -2.89 5.88 7.06
C TRP A 128 -1.83 4.87 6.67
N VAL A 129 -2.23 3.64 6.41
CA VAL A 129 -1.38 2.65 5.73
C VAL A 129 -2.17 1.99 4.62
N MET A 130 -1.55 1.93 3.45
CA MET A 130 -2.16 1.40 2.24
C MET A 130 -1.17 0.52 1.49
N GLY A 131 -1.67 -0.40 0.69
CA GLY A 131 -0.81 -1.27 -0.10
C GLY A 131 -1.35 -2.68 -0.26
N ASP A 132 -0.50 -3.52 -0.83
CA ASP A 132 -0.71 -4.95 -0.88
C ASP A 132 -0.27 -5.58 0.45
N PHE A 133 -1.24 -6.16 1.15
CA PHE A 133 -1.02 -6.86 2.42
C PHE A 133 -0.87 -8.37 2.23
N ASN A 134 -0.98 -8.88 1.02
CA ASN A 134 -0.88 -10.32 0.74
C ASN A 134 -1.66 -11.21 1.74
N SER A 135 -2.73 -10.67 2.31
CA SER A 135 -3.53 -11.33 3.34
C SER A 135 -5.02 -11.14 3.07
N PRO A 136 -5.70 -12.18 2.52
CA PRO A 136 -7.10 -12.07 2.14
C PRO A 136 -8.02 -11.79 3.34
N ALA A 137 -8.94 -10.83 3.19
CA ALA A 137 -9.92 -10.49 4.22
C ALA A 137 -10.85 -11.65 4.61
N SER A 138 -10.97 -12.66 3.73
CA SER A 138 -11.77 -13.87 3.94
C SER A 138 -11.07 -14.93 4.79
N VAL A 139 -9.74 -14.86 4.93
CA VAL A 139 -8.96 -15.81 5.73
C VAL A 139 -8.84 -15.29 7.16
N ARG A 140 -9.33 -16.09 8.11
CA ARG A 140 -9.37 -15.71 9.53
C ARG A 140 -8.12 -16.19 10.27
N GLY A 141 -7.70 -15.41 11.27
CA GLY A 141 -6.54 -15.74 12.11
C GLY A 141 -5.18 -15.40 11.47
N GLU A 142 -5.18 -14.73 10.32
CA GLU A 142 -3.98 -14.33 9.59
C GLU A 142 -3.82 -12.78 9.57
N GLY A 143 -3.05 -12.25 8.61
CA GLY A 143 -2.61 -10.86 8.59
C GLY A 143 -3.76 -9.85 8.62
N TYR A 144 -4.87 -10.10 7.92
CA TYR A 144 -6.03 -9.22 8.00
C TYR A 144 -6.54 -9.05 9.45
N ASP A 145 -6.67 -10.16 10.18
CA ASP A 145 -7.11 -10.12 11.57
C ASP A 145 -6.07 -9.50 12.50
N LEU A 146 -4.78 -9.72 12.23
CA LEU A 146 -3.70 -9.11 12.98
C LEU A 146 -3.72 -7.58 12.85
N VAL A 147 -3.87 -7.05 11.63
CA VAL A 147 -3.94 -5.60 11.38
C VAL A 147 -5.17 -5.00 12.06
N SER A 148 -6.35 -5.57 11.83
CA SER A 148 -7.59 -5.07 12.42
C SER A 148 -7.60 -5.18 13.95
N GLY A 149 -7.04 -6.27 14.50
CA GLY A 149 -6.88 -6.47 15.93
C GLY A 149 -5.87 -5.53 16.60
N SER A 150 -4.96 -4.95 15.81
CA SER A 150 -3.99 -3.96 16.27
C SER A 150 -4.56 -2.54 16.39
N GLY A 151 -5.85 -2.34 16.10
CA GLY A 151 -6.57 -1.07 16.23
C GLY A 151 -6.72 -0.29 14.93
N TRP A 152 -6.24 -0.82 13.80
CA TRP A 152 -6.45 -0.22 12.48
C TRP A 152 -7.85 -0.54 11.96
N LYS A 153 -8.46 0.42 11.30
CA LYS A 153 -9.80 0.33 10.74
C LYS A 153 -9.75 0.14 9.23
N ASP A 154 -10.36 -0.91 8.76
CA ASP A 154 -10.55 -1.18 7.32
C ASP A 154 -11.53 -0.17 6.72
N THR A 155 -11.03 0.76 5.93
CA THR A 155 -11.85 1.86 5.38
C THR A 155 -12.94 1.37 4.43
N TRP A 156 -12.73 0.25 3.74
CA TRP A 156 -13.78 -0.36 2.93
C TRP A 156 -14.95 -0.83 3.79
N LYS A 157 -14.70 -1.41 4.97
CA LYS A 157 -15.78 -1.79 5.90
C LYS A 157 -16.55 -0.59 6.41
N LEU A 158 -15.88 0.52 6.69
CA LEU A 158 -16.46 1.76 7.20
C LEU A 158 -17.25 2.53 6.15
N ALA A 159 -16.98 2.34 4.87
CA ALA A 159 -17.58 3.13 3.79
C ALA A 159 -19.10 2.98 3.75
N LYS A 160 -19.80 4.13 3.70
CA LYS A 160 -21.25 4.20 3.55
C LYS A 160 -21.72 3.67 2.19
N LYS A 161 -20.96 4.02 1.13
CA LYS A 161 -21.15 3.50 -0.23
C LYS A 161 -19.95 2.67 -0.60
N LYS A 162 -20.14 1.43 -1.01
CA LYS A 162 -19.06 0.54 -1.41
C LYS A 162 -19.52 -0.46 -2.45
N GLU A 163 -18.59 -0.80 -3.32
CA GLU A 163 -18.71 -1.86 -4.31
C GLU A 163 -18.09 -3.17 -3.77
N GLU A 164 -18.13 -4.23 -4.59
CA GLU A 164 -17.35 -5.42 -4.31
C GLU A 164 -15.86 -5.04 -4.14
N GLY A 165 -15.24 -5.50 -3.07
CA GLY A 165 -13.91 -5.07 -2.68
C GLY A 165 -12.78 -5.94 -3.23
N PHE A 166 -13.01 -6.76 -4.25
CA PHE A 166 -11.95 -7.60 -4.81
C PHE A 166 -10.92 -6.74 -5.53
N THR A 167 -9.67 -6.86 -5.09
CA THR A 167 -8.55 -6.07 -5.58
C THR A 167 -7.57 -6.88 -6.42
N ALA A 168 -7.68 -8.22 -6.38
CA ALA A 168 -6.94 -9.13 -7.22
C ALA A 168 -7.90 -10.10 -7.92
N PRO A 169 -7.67 -10.42 -9.21
CA PRO A 169 -8.49 -11.39 -9.93
C PRO A 169 -8.31 -12.81 -9.36
N PRO A 170 -9.22 -13.75 -9.68
CA PRO A 170 -9.09 -15.16 -9.24
C PRO A 170 -7.85 -15.87 -9.79
N LYS A 171 -7.29 -15.36 -10.86
CA LYS A 171 -6.02 -15.80 -11.45
C LYS A 171 -5.10 -14.61 -11.60
N ILE A 172 -3.95 -14.68 -10.94
CA ILE A 172 -2.86 -13.71 -11.07
C ILE A 172 -1.77 -14.38 -11.90
N ASP A 173 -1.21 -13.67 -12.88
CA ASP A 173 -0.10 -14.16 -13.68
C ASP A 173 1.09 -14.53 -12.79
N GLY A 174 1.61 -15.74 -13.00
CA GLY A 174 2.72 -16.28 -12.20
C GLY A 174 2.29 -17.14 -11.01
N TRP A 175 1.02 -17.15 -10.63
CA TRP A 175 0.51 -18.12 -9.67
C TRP A 175 0.25 -19.45 -10.39
N LYS A 176 0.91 -20.49 -9.92
CA LYS A 176 0.67 -21.84 -10.45
C LYS A 176 -0.77 -22.23 -10.13
N GLU A 177 -1.44 -22.91 -11.08
CA GLU A 177 -2.83 -23.39 -10.96
C GLU A 177 -3.13 -24.25 -9.73
N ALA A 178 -2.17 -24.45 -8.86
CA ALA A 178 -2.20 -25.44 -7.80
C ALA A 178 -3.06 -25.06 -6.59
N ASP A 179 -3.47 -23.82 -6.44
CA ASP A 179 -4.28 -23.48 -5.29
C ASP A 179 -5.78 -23.55 -5.64
N LYS A 180 -6.35 -24.74 -5.46
CA LYS A 180 -7.81 -24.97 -5.55
C LYS A 180 -8.62 -24.15 -4.54
N THR A 181 -7.94 -23.38 -3.68
CA THR A 181 -8.52 -22.53 -2.64
C THR A 181 -8.72 -21.08 -3.07
N SER A 182 -8.20 -20.68 -4.25
CA SER A 182 -8.44 -19.33 -4.78
C SER A 182 -9.95 -19.10 -4.96
N PRO A 183 -10.52 -18.06 -4.32
CA PRO A 183 -11.93 -17.76 -4.47
C PRO A 183 -12.27 -17.50 -5.94
N LYS A 184 -13.35 -18.13 -6.45
CA LYS A 184 -13.79 -17.96 -7.84
C LYS A 184 -14.07 -16.49 -8.22
N GLN A 185 -14.22 -15.61 -7.25
CA GLN A 185 -14.59 -14.21 -7.43
C GLN A 185 -13.40 -13.24 -7.32
N GLY A 186 -12.20 -13.70 -6.96
CA GLY A 186 -11.05 -12.87 -6.67
C GLY A 186 -10.79 -12.69 -5.17
N MET A 187 -9.75 -11.95 -4.84
CA MET A 187 -9.32 -11.72 -3.48
C MET A 187 -9.32 -10.22 -3.16
N ARG A 188 -9.54 -9.88 -1.90
CA ARG A 188 -9.26 -8.56 -1.38
C ARG A 188 -8.02 -8.65 -0.51
N ILE A 189 -6.89 -8.19 -1.04
CA ILE A 189 -5.56 -8.22 -0.42
C ILE A 189 -4.92 -6.83 -0.38
N ASP A 190 -5.47 -5.88 -1.10
CA ASP A 190 -5.05 -4.49 -1.11
C ASP A 190 -6.01 -3.66 -0.27
N TYR A 191 -5.47 -2.86 0.62
CA TYR A 191 -6.25 -2.14 1.61
C TYR A 191 -5.79 -0.70 1.77
N ILE A 192 -6.72 0.13 2.24
CA ILE A 192 -6.45 1.42 2.86
C ILE A 192 -6.97 1.30 4.30
N TRP A 193 -6.05 1.40 5.24
CA TRP A 193 -6.34 1.36 6.67
C TRP A 193 -6.15 2.73 7.29
N HIS A 194 -6.96 3.05 8.29
CA HIS A 194 -6.84 4.25 9.09
C HIS A 194 -6.72 3.91 10.57
N TRP A 195 -5.88 4.64 11.29
CA TRP A 195 -5.81 4.54 12.75
C TRP A 195 -6.84 5.46 13.38
N GLY A 196 -7.73 4.90 14.22
CA GLY A 196 -8.80 5.64 14.88
C GLY A 196 -10.08 5.75 14.06
N ASP A 197 -11.03 6.51 14.59
CA ASP A 197 -12.34 6.67 13.98
C ASP A 197 -12.30 7.68 12.84
N ILE A 198 -12.97 7.35 11.75
CA ILE A 198 -13.07 8.19 10.57
C ILE A 198 -14.38 7.95 9.83
N ASN A 199 -14.91 8.99 9.21
CA ASN A 199 -16.07 8.89 8.35
C ASN A 199 -15.64 8.66 6.90
N ILE A 200 -15.92 7.47 6.36
CA ILE A 200 -15.67 7.12 4.96
C ILE A 200 -16.99 7.16 4.21
N GLU A 201 -17.10 8.05 3.24
CA GLU A 201 -18.31 8.20 2.45
C GLU A 201 -18.41 7.14 1.36
N GLU A 202 -17.29 6.87 0.71
CA GLU A 202 -17.25 5.96 -0.44
C GLU A 202 -15.95 5.16 -0.47
N SER A 203 -16.06 3.89 -0.90
CA SER A 203 -14.94 3.06 -1.29
C SER A 203 -15.22 2.34 -2.61
N ARG A 204 -14.30 2.41 -3.55
CA ARG A 204 -14.43 1.83 -4.89
C ARG A 204 -13.18 1.08 -5.28
N VAL A 205 -13.37 0.08 -6.14
CA VAL A 205 -12.28 -0.59 -6.85
C VAL A 205 -12.27 -0.08 -8.29
N LEU A 206 -11.12 0.44 -8.71
CA LEU A 206 -10.90 1.04 -10.01
C LEU A 206 -9.95 0.18 -10.86
N CYS A 207 -9.88 0.44 -12.15
CA CYS A 207 -8.99 -0.25 -13.09
C CYS A 207 -9.19 -1.78 -13.09
N ASN A 208 -10.42 -2.23 -12.91
CA ASN A 208 -10.78 -3.66 -12.80
C ASN A 208 -11.38 -4.25 -14.09
N GLY A 209 -11.28 -3.51 -15.20
CA GLY A 209 -11.84 -3.90 -16.50
C GLY A 209 -13.37 -3.71 -16.64
N LYS A 210 -14.07 -3.23 -15.59
CA LYS A 210 -15.52 -3.00 -15.66
C LYS A 210 -15.87 -1.61 -16.18
N ARG A 211 -15.23 -0.57 -15.68
CA ARG A 211 -15.43 0.84 -16.08
C ARG A 211 -14.17 1.42 -16.72
N GLU A 212 -13.03 1.17 -16.09
CA GLU A 212 -11.70 1.54 -16.58
C GLU A 212 -10.94 0.29 -16.99
N PRO A 213 -10.04 0.37 -17.98
CA PRO A 213 -9.18 -0.75 -18.35
C PRO A 213 -8.38 -1.29 -17.15
N ALA A 214 -8.19 -2.61 -17.09
CA ALA A 214 -7.25 -3.20 -16.16
C ALA A 214 -5.82 -2.84 -16.60
N VAL A 215 -5.04 -2.24 -15.70
CA VAL A 215 -3.69 -1.76 -15.98
C VAL A 215 -2.62 -2.55 -15.21
N SER A 216 -3.04 -3.44 -14.32
CA SER A 216 -2.20 -4.29 -13.49
C SER A 216 -2.92 -5.60 -13.19
N ASP A 217 -2.21 -6.56 -12.63
CA ASP A 217 -2.74 -7.78 -12.02
C ASP A 217 -3.39 -7.52 -10.65
N HIS A 218 -3.22 -6.32 -10.10
CA HIS A 218 -4.00 -5.80 -8.98
C HIS A 218 -4.87 -4.62 -9.43
N TYR A 219 -6.00 -4.44 -8.77
CA TYR A 219 -6.92 -3.34 -9.04
C TYR A 219 -6.70 -2.21 -8.03
N ALA A 220 -6.87 -0.99 -8.50
CA ALA A 220 -6.73 0.19 -7.64
C ALA A 220 -7.87 0.29 -6.63
N VAL A 221 -7.56 0.78 -5.44
CA VAL A 221 -8.55 1.08 -4.39
C VAL A 221 -8.64 2.59 -4.19
N MET A 222 -9.86 3.11 -4.17
CA MET A 222 -10.13 4.52 -3.87
C MET A 222 -11.06 4.62 -2.67
N ILE A 223 -10.79 5.58 -1.80
CA ILE A 223 -11.72 6.02 -0.75
C ILE A 223 -11.95 7.52 -0.82
N LYS A 224 -13.13 7.94 -0.36
CA LYS A 224 -13.46 9.34 -0.11
C LYS A 224 -13.90 9.49 1.33
N THR A 225 -13.24 10.41 2.05
CA THR A 225 -13.66 10.79 3.41
C THR A 225 -14.72 11.87 3.36
N GLY A 226 -15.53 11.95 4.39
CA GLY A 226 -16.45 13.05 4.62
C GLY A 226 -15.77 14.34 5.10
#